data_a79c0f5588f3d24ddf46b6442e261e13
#
_entry.id   a79c0f5588f3d24ddf46b6442e261e13
#
_cell.length_a   1.000
_cell.length_b   1.000
_cell.length_c   1.000
_cell.angle_alpha   90.00
_cell.angle_beta   90.00
_cell.angle_gamma   90.00
#
_symmetry.space_group_name_H-M   'P 1'
#
loop_
_entity.id
_entity.type
_entity.pdbx_description
1 polymer ?
#
loop_
_entity_poly.entity_id
_entity_poly.type
_entity_poly.pdbx_seq_one_letter_code
_entity_poly.pdbx_strand_id
1 'polypeptide(L)'
;MEDAKNNIDYSVLDRPEILMFLFHPRSESDFMPRERVGLDVSIPVGADVSIGACFHMAAKSAPNILFFHGNGEIVADYDELGPIYNQLNINFLPVDYRGYGRSDGEPTVTAMMQDCHAIFLFVKEWLDQQGYTGPLAVMGRSLGSASALELASTREADIDALIIESGFALAAPLLHLLGIDTRRLGFKEEHGFRNVDKITKIRKPTLIIHAEFDHIIPYFDGQSLFDASAAENKKLLQIPGANHNDIFARGLSAYLAAIETMVKALPT
;
A
#
# COMPACT_ATOMS: atom_id res chain seq x y z
N MET A 1 23.06 -11.73 -10.59
CA MET A 1 24.00 -10.98 -9.73
C MET A 1 23.86 -9.48 -9.96
N GLU A 2 22.63 -8.95 -9.90
CA GLU A 2 22.31 -7.52 -10.12
C GLU A 2 21.50 -6.88 -8.97
N ASP A 3 21.17 -7.63 -7.92
CA ASP A 3 20.32 -7.20 -6.79
C ASP A 3 21.03 -6.36 -5.70
N ALA A 4 22.30 -5.99 -5.88
CA ALA A 4 23.10 -5.39 -4.81
C ALA A 4 23.14 -3.84 -4.80
N LYS A 5 22.36 -3.13 -5.65
CA LYS A 5 22.56 -1.68 -5.85
C LYS A 5 21.47 -0.76 -5.30
N ASN A 6 20.40 -1.26 -4.66
CA ASN A 6 19.32 -0.39 -4.16
C ASN A 6 18.86 -0.72 -2.72
N ASN A 7 19.71 -1.32 -1.91
CA ASN A 7 19.32 -1.61 -0.52
C ASN A 7 19.42 -0.33 0.31
N ILE A 8 18.28 0.34 0.49
CA ILE A 8 18.17 1.48 1.40
C ILE A 8 18.31 0.93 2.82
N ASP A 9 19.17 1.54 3.61
CA ASP A 9 19.31 1.22 5.04
C ASP A 9 18.22 1.97 5.84
N TYR A 10 17.19 1.24 6.26
CA TYR A 10 16.10 1.77 7.06
C TYR A 10 16.34 1.76 8.57
N SER A 11 17.56 1.34 9.04
CA SER A 11 17.86 1.19 10.46
C SER A 11 17.65 2.46 11.30
N VAL A 12 17.79 3.62 10.68
CA VAL A 12 17.51 4.91 11.33
C VAL A 12 16.02 5.04 11.68
N LEU A 13 15.13 4.48 10.85
CA LEU A 13 13.68 4.47 11.07
C LEU A 13 13.23 3.36 12.02
N ASP A 14 14.07 2.35 12.27
CA ASP A 14 13.78 1.24 13.18
C ASP A 14 14.08 1.57 14.66
N ARG A 15 14.39 2.82 14.97
CA ARG A 15 14.58 3.25 16.35
C ARG A 15 13.26 3.21 17.12
N PRO A 16 13.25 2.70 18.38
CA PRO A 16 12.02 2.60 19.18
C PRO A 16 11.23 3.91 19.29
N GLU A 17 11.93 5.05 19.39
CA GLU A 17 11.33 6.38 19.46
C GLU A 17 10.64 6.82 18.15
N ILE A 18 10.90 6.14 17.03
CA ILE A 18 10.21 6.33 15.75
C ILE A 18 9.09 5.31 15.60
N LEU A 19 9.41 4.03 15.84
CA LEU A 19 8.47 2.93 15.63
C LEU A 19 7.20 3.08 16.44
N MET A 20 7.31 3.56 17.70
CA MET A 20 6.15 3.77 18.58
C MET A 20 5.13 4.81 18.05
N PHE A 21 5.56 5.70 17.14
CA PHE A 21 4.69 6.68 16.51
C PHE A 21 4.32 6.30 15.06
N LEU A 22 5.18 5.53 14.40
CA LEU A 22 5.00 5.17 13.01
C LEU A 22 4.11 3.95 12.83
N PHE A 23 4.07 3.04 13.82
CA PHE A 23 3.24 1.85 13.79
C PHE A 23 2.27 1.82 14.97
N HIS A 24 1.01 1.54 14.68
CA HIS A 24 -0.04 1.33 15.67
C HIS A 24 -0.69 -0.03 15.43
N PRO A 25 0.03 -1.13 15.72
CA PRO A 25 -0.49 -2.46 15.48
C PRO A 25 -1.75 -2.70 16.29
N ARG A 26 -2.71 -3.36 15.68
CA ARG A 26 -3.99 -3.71 16.23
C ARG A 26 -4.31 -5.15 15.85
N SER A 27 -4.56 -5.99 16.84
CA SER A 27 -4.97 -7.38 16.59
C SER A 27 -6.42 -7.42 16.12
N GLU A 28 -6.73 -8.40 15.28
CA GLU A 28 -8.11 -8.69 14.95
C GLU A 28 -8.82 -9.27 16.18
N SER A 29 -9.99 -8.74 16.49
CA SER A 29 -10.76 -9.18 17.68
C SER A 29 -11.47 -10.50 17.42
N ASP A 30 -11.25 -11.51 18.26
CA ASP A 30 -11.99 -12.79 18.25
C ASP A 30 -13.47 -12.64 18.62
N PHE A 31 -13.89 -11.46 19.09
CA PHE A 31 -15.24 -11.20 19.62
C PHE A 31 -16.32 -11.01 18.55
N MET A 32 -15.96 -10.96 17.28
CA MET A 32 -16.92 -10.88 16.18
C MET A 32 -16.53 -11.87 15.08
N PRO A 33 -16.97 -13.15 15.17
CA PRO A 33 -16.91 -14.02 14.01
C PRO A 33 -17.84 -13.46 12.94
N ARG A 34 -17.29 -12.62 12.05
CA ARG A 34 -17.97 -12.24 10.82
C ARG A 34 -17.82 -13.41 9.86
N GLU A 35 -18.90 -13.85 9.24
CA GLU A 35 -18.80 -14.67 8.03
C GLU A 35 -18.09 -13.79 6.97
N ARG A 36 -16.79 -14.00 6.82
CA ARG A 36 -16.01 -13.32 5.78
C ARG A 36 -16.40 -13.84 4.42
N VAL A 37 -16.62 -12.92 3.51
CA VAL A 37 -16.86 -13.24 2.09
C VAL A 37 -15.54 -13.54 1.36
N GLY A 38 -14.40 -13.06 1.91
CA GLY A 38 -13.06 -13.27 1.35
C GLY A 38 -12.42 -14.59 1.78
N LEU A 39 -11.36 -14.97 1.08
CA LEU A 39 -10.51 -16.12 1.39
C LEU A 39 -9.38 -15.66 2.33
N ASP A 40 -9.36 -16.20 3.54
CA ASP A 40 -8.26 -16.00 4.48
C ASP A 40 -6.98 -16.69 3.98
N VAL A 41 -5.90 -15.94 3.91
CA VAL A 41 -4.59 -16.40 3.43
C VAL A 41 -3.53 -16.05 4.47
N SER A 42 -2.63 -16.99 4.74
CA SER A 42 -1.42 -16.78 5.55
C SER A 42 -0.20 -16.78 4.64
N ILE A 43 0.52 -15.67 4.60
CA ILE A 43 1.66 -15.44 3.70
C ILE A 43 2.96 -15.55 4.49
N PRO A 44 3.81 -16.58 4.28
CA PRO A 44 5.08 -16.69 4.96
C PRO A 44 6.06 -15.62 4.46
N VAL A 45 6.63 -14.84 5.39
CA VAL A 45 7.62 -13.81 5.09
C VAL A 45 8.97 -14.05 5.80
N GLY A 46 9.05 -15.08 6.61
CA GLY A 46 10.24 -15.51 7.34
C GLY A 46 10.07 -16.92 7.89
N ALA A 47 11.07 -17.45 8.60
CA ALA A 47 11.07 -18.83 9.10
C ALA A 47 9.85 -19.11 10.01
N ASP A 48 9.51 -18.16 10.89
CA ASP A 48 8.44 -18.30 11.88
C ASP A 48 7.50 -17.09 11.87
N VAL A 49 7.40 -16.38 10.75
CA VAL A 49 6.57 -15.16 10.61
C VAL A 49 5.71 -15.27 9.39
N SER A 50 4.40 -15.17 9.60
CA SER A 50 3.40 -15.11 8.54
C SER A 50 2.59 -13.83 8.63
N ILE A 51 2.20 -13.31 7.49
CA ILE A 51 1.33 -12.12 7.33
C ILE A 51 -0.08 -12.58 7.02
N GLY A 52 -1.05 -12.02 7.73
CA GLY A 52 -2.48 -12.23 7.47
C GLY A 52 -2.93 -11.47 6.21
N ALA A 53 -3.78 -12.09 5.43
CA ALA A 53 -4.40 -11.49 4.25
C ALA A 53 -5.83 -12.01 4.10
N CYS A 54 -6.68 -11.28 3.36
CA CYS A 54 -7.99 -11.74 2.95
C CYS A 54 -8.23 -11.42 1.48
N PHE A 55 -8.35 -12.44 0.62
CA PHE A 55 -8.47 -12.25 -0.81
C PHE A 55 -9.94 -12.28 -1.24
N HIS A 56 -10.43 -11.19 -1.77
CA HIS A 56 -11.77 -11.03 -2.33
C HIS A 56 -11.70 -11.22 -3.85
N MET A 57 -12.09 -12.42 -4.32
CA MET A 57 -11.90 -12.81 -5.71
C MET A 57 -13.21 -12.73 -6.50
N ALA A 58 -13.21 -11.99 -7.61
CA ALA A 58 -14.35 -11.84 -8.52
C ALA A 58 -14.31 -12.87 -9.66
N ALA A 59 -13.24 -12.85 -10.47
CA ALA A 59 -13.09 -13.72 -11.63
C ALA A 59 -11.61 -13.98 -11.96
N LYS A 60 -11.33 -15.09 -12.65
CA LYS A 60 -9.96 -15.48 -13.01
C LYS A 60 -9.27 -14.49 -13.96
N SER A 61 -10.02 -13.86 -14.86
CA SER A 61 -9.52 -12.86 -15.81
C SER A 61 -9.66 -11.41 -15.31
N ALA A 62 -10.23 -11.21 -14.12
CA ALA A 62 -10.39 -9.86 -13.56
C ALA A 62 -9.03 -9.27 -13.14
N PRO A 63 -8.83 -7.95 -13.25
CA PRO A 63 -7.66 -7.28 -12.71
C PRO A 63 -7.49 -7.57 -11.21
N ASN A 64 -6.24 -7.72 -10.77
CA ASN A 64 -5.87 -7.99 -9.40
C ASN A 64 -5.26 -6.73 -8.78
N ILE A 65 -5.68 -6.35 -7.56
CA ILE A 65 -5.11 -5.25 -6.79
C ILE A 65 -4.52 -5.83 -5.50
N LEU A 66 -3.20 -5.91 -5.41
CA LEU A 66 -2.48 -6.16 -4.16
C LEU A 66 -2.47 -4.86 -3.35
N PHE A 67 -3.08 -4.88 -2.16
CA PHE A 67 -3.33 -3.68 -1.37
C PHE A 67 -2.62 -3.69 -0.01
N PHE A 68 -1.85 -2.64 0.25
CA PHE A 68 -1.18 -2.34 1.51
C PHE A 68 -1.93 -1.21 2.23
N HIS A 69 -2.48 -1.52 3.39
CA HIS A 69 -3.33 -0.61 4.16
C HIS A 69 -2.56 0.51 4.90
N GLY A 70 -3.28 1.45 5.49
CA GLY A 70 -2.74 2.53 6.30
C GLY A 70 -2.36 2.09 7.72
N ASN A 71 -1.65 2.97 8.42
CA ASN A 71 -1.28 2.72 9.82
C ASN A 71 -2.53 2.64 10.71
N GLY A 72 -2.56 1.68 11.64
CA GLY A 72 -3.69 1.45 12.55
C GLY A 72 -4.89 0.75 11.92
N GLU A 73 -4.86 0.46 10.63
CA GLU A 73 -5.84 -0.35 9.91
C GLU A 73 -5.43 -1.82 9.91
N ILE A 74 -6.36 -2.71 9.63
CA ILE A 74 -6.12 -4.15 9.43
C ILE A 74 -6.96 -4.65 8.26
N VAL A 75 -6.60 -5.79 7.71
CA VAL A 75 -7.33 -6.43 6.60
C VAL A 75 -8.83 -6.53 6.86
N ALA A 76 -9.25 -6.81 8.10
CA ALA A 76 -10.66 -6.92 8.47
C ALA A 76 -11.47 -5.62 8.29
N ASP A 77 -10.83 -4.45 8.27
CA ASP A 77 -11.52 -3.18 8.02
C ASP A 77 -12.01 -3.05 6.56
N TYR A 78 -11.48 -3.90 5.68
CA TYR A 78 -11.79 -3.91 4.25
C TYR A 78 -12.77 -5.00 3.83
N ASP A 79 -13.33 -5.78 4.80
CA ASP A 79 -14.27 -6.86 4.54
C ASP A 79 -15.55 -6.37 3.81
N GLU A 80 -15.99 -5.13 4.07
CA GLU A 80 -17.13 -4.52 3.36
C GLU A 80 -16.75 -3.95 1.99
N LEU A 81 -15.50 -3.52 1.82
CA LEU A 81 -15.01 -2.94 0.56
C LEU A 81 -14.69 -4.02 -0.48
N GLY A 82 -14.19 -5.18 -0.05
CA GLY A 82 -13.87 -6.29 -0.95
C GLY A 82 -15.01 -6.70 -1.88
N PRO A 83 -16.24 -6.95 -1.38
CA PRO A 83 -17.39 -7.22 -2.23
C PRO A 83 -17.72 -6.09 -3.22
N ILE A 84 -17.47 -4.83 -2.86
CA ILE A 84 -17.69 -3.68 -3.77
C ILE A 84 -16.69 -3.75 -4.94
N TYR A 85 -15.42 -4.06 -4.69
CA TYR A 85 -14.45 -4.31 -5.76
C TYR A 85 -14.87 -5.50 -6.64
N ASN A 86 -15.37 -6.58 -6.04
CA ASN A 86 -15.85 -7.74 -6.78
C ASN A 86 -17.05 -7.41 -7.70
N GLN A 87 -17.96 -6.52 -7.28
CA GLN A 87 -19.07 -6.04 -8.14
C GLN A 87 -18.56 -5.27 -9.36
N LEU A 88 -17.39 -4.64 -9.28
CA LEU A 88 -16.70 -3.99 -10.39
C LEU A 88 -15.89 -4.96 -11.26
N ASN A 89 -15.94 -6.26 -10.95
CA ASN A 89 -15.12 -7.31 -11.55
C ASN A 89 -13.62 -7.05 -11.34
N ILE A 90 -13.22 -6.75 -10.10
CA ILE A 90 -11.84 -6.56 -9.65
C ILE A 90 -11.57 -7.52 -8.50
N ASN A 91 -10.46 -8.23 -8.55
CA ASN A 91 -9.94 -9.01 -7.43
C ASN A 91 -9.19 -8.06 -6.48
N PHE A 92 -9.51 -8.09 -5.19
CA PHE A 92 -8.94 -7.21 -4.18
C PHE A 92 -8.24 -8.03 -3.10
N LEU A 93 -6.94 -7.83 -2.93
CA LEU A 93 -6.05 -8.64 -2.13
C LEU A 93 -5.36 -7.79 -1.03
N PRO A 94 -6.10 -7.39 0.03
CA PRO A 94 -5.51 -6.68 1.16
C PRO A 94 -4.63 -7.60 2.00
N VAL A 95 -3.50 -7.04 2.47
CA VAL A 95 -2.51 -7.73 3.31
C VAL A 95 -2.17 -6.88 4.53
N ASP A 96 -1.97 -7.53 5.67
CA ASP A 96 -1.52 -6.91 6.92
C ASP A 96 0.00 -6.67 6.92
N TYR A 97 0.51 -6.11 8.00
CA TYR A 97 1.93 -6.06 8.35
C TYR A 97 2.20 -6.93 9.58
N ARG A 98 3.48 -7.16 9.93
CA ARG A 98 3.83 -7.82 11.20
C ARG A 98 3.12 -7.15 12.37
N GLY A 99 2.54 -7.95 13.27
CA GLY A 99 1.82 -7.50 14.46
C GLY A 99 0.44 -6.87 14.20
N TYR A 100 0.00 -6.75 12.94
CA TYR A 100 -1.34 -6.27 12.58
C TYR A 100 -2.27 -7.44 12.27
N GLY A 101 -3.55 -7.26 12.59
CA GLY A 101 -4.59 -8.23 12.28
C GLY A 101 -4.30 -9.60 12.88
N ARG A 102 -4.04 -10.57 12.01
CA ARG A 102 -3.68 -11.96 12.35
C ARG A 102 -2.23 -12.29 12.03
N SER A 103 -1.41 -11.28 11.76
CA SER A 103 0.00 -11.46 11.43
C SER A 103 0.86 -11.69 12.68
N ASP A 104 1.92 -12.48 12.49
CA ASP A 104 2.94 -12.70 13.50
C ASP A 104 3.94 -11.53 13.59
N GLY A 105 4.78 -11.55 14.63
CA GLY A 105 5.95 -10.67 14.79
C GLY A 105 5.61 -9.25 15.20
N GLU A 106 6.62 -8.38 15.10
CA GLU A 106 6.51 -6.95 15.43
C GLU A 106 6.90 -6.11 14.21
N PRO A 107 6.21 -4.97 13.98
CA PRO A 107 6.47 -4.14 12.80
C PRO A 107 7.76 -3.33 12.99
N THR A 108 8.60 -3.31 11.96
CA THR A 108 9.69 -2.36 11.76
C THR A 108 9.66 -1.86 10.32
N VAL A 109 10.29 -0.73 10.05
CA VAL A 109 10.35 -0.21 8.67
C VAL A 109 11.15 -1.17 7.78
N THR A 110 12.29 -1.67 8.28
CA THR A 110 13.08 -2.67 7.55
C THR A 110 12.25 -3.92 7.24
N ALA A 111 11.51 -4.46 8.22
CA ALA A 111 10.66 -5.63 8.00
C ALA A 111 9.55 -5.32 6.99
N MET A 112 8.83 -4.19 7.14
CA MET A 112 7.78 -3.78 6.21
C MET A 112 8.28 -3.72 4.76
N MET A 113 9.47 -3.14 4.54
CA MET A 113 10.06 -3.00 3.20
C MET A 113 10.61 -4.32 2.65
N GLN A 114 11.04 -5.26 3.49
CA GLN A 114 11.45 -6.60 3.07
C GLN A 114 10.24 -7.51 2.82
N ASP A 115 9.27 -7.48 3.73
CA ASP A 115 8.09 -8.32 3.67
C ASP A 115 7.23 -8.00 2.43
N CYS A 116 7.15 -6.73 1.99
CA CYS A 116 6.38 -6.41 0.79
C CYS A 116 6.88 -7.18 -0.45
N HIS A 117 8.18 -7.46 -0.56
CA HIS A 117 8.73 -8.29 -1.63
C HIS A 117 8.34 -9.76 -1.50
N ALA A 118 8.39 -10.32 -0.27
CA ALA A 118 7.99 -11.70 -0.03
C ALA A 118 6.48 -11.88 -0.29
N ILE A 119 5.67 -10.95 0.18
CA ILE A 119 4.22 -10.89 -0.08
C ILE A 119 3.95 -10.86 -1.57
N PHE A 120 4.62 -9.95 -2.30
CA PHE A 120 4.43 -9.81 -3.74
C PHE A 120 4.75 -11.11 -4.51
N LEU A 121 5.87 -11.76 -4.19
CA LEU A 121 6.26 -13.01 -4.82
C LEU A 121 5.26 -14.13 -4.53
N PHE A 122 4.82 -14.23 -3.26
CA PHE A 122 3.79 -15.19 -2.87
C PHE A 122 2.48 -14.96 -3.63
N VAL A 123 2.02 -13.70 -3.70
CA VAL A 123 0.77 -13.35 -4.39
C VAL A 123 0.84 -13.68 -5.87
N LYS A 124 1.95 -13.37 -6.54
CA LYS A 124 2.15 -13.72 -7.96
C LYS A 124 2.07 -15.24 -8.17
N GLU A 125 2.80 -16.00 -7.36
CA GLU A 125 2.80 -17.45 -7.45
C GLU A 125 1.41 -18.04 -7.13
N TRP A 126 0.72 -17.51 -6.12
CA TRP A 126 -0.63 -17.93 -5.76
C TRP A 126 -1.63 -17.63 -6.88
N LEU A 127 -1.59 -16.45 -7.49
CA LEU A 127 -2.46 -16.09 -8.62
C LEU A 127 -2.24 -17.04 -9.80
N ASP A 128 -0.98 -17.32 -10.15
CA ASP A 128 -0.62 -18.24 -11.24
C ASP A 128 -1.11 -19.65 -10.95
N GLN A 129 -0.81 -20.21 -9.78
CA GLN A 129 -1.25 -21.55 -9.35
C GLN A 129 -2.77 -21.71 -9.31
N GLN A 130 -3.48 -20.63 -8.93
CA GLN A 130 -4.94 -20.60 -8.94
C GLN A 130 -5.54 -20.27 -10.30
N GLY A 131 -4.72 -20.01 -11.33
CA GLY A 131 -5.16 -19.68 -12.70
C GLY A 131 -5.81 -18.31 -12.84
N TYR A 132 -5.40 -17.32 -12.05
CA TYR A 132 -5.77 -15.93 -12.22
C TYR A 132 -4.84 -15.28 -13.24
N THR A 133 -5.39 -14.77 -14.33
CA THR A 133 -4.63 -14.28 -15.50
C THR A 133 -4.77 -12.77 -15.72
N GLY A 134 -5.59 -12.09 -14.92
CA GLY A 134 -5.78 -10.64 -15.05
C GLY A 134 -4.53 -9.85 -14.63
N PRO A 135 -4.39 -8.59 -15.12
CA PRO A 135 -3.26 -7.72 -14.80
C PRO A 135 -3.16 -7.47 -13.29
N LEU A 136 -1.95 -7.23 -12.81
CA LEU A 136 -1.65 -7.00 -11.38
C LEU A 136 -1.26 -5.55 -11.14
N ALA A 137 -2.11 -4.81 -10.42
CA ALA A 137 -1.80 -3.51 -9.86
C ALA A 137 -1.32 -3.64 -8.41
N VAL A 138 -0.39 -2.80 -8.00
CA VAL A 138 -0.05 -2.60 -6.59
C VAL A 138 -0.67 -1.29 -6.09
N MET A 139 -1.26 -1.35 -4.90
CA MET A 139 -1.94 -0.21 -4.30
C MET A 139 -1.48 -0.02 -2.85
N GLY A 140 -1.27 1.22 -2.45
CA GLY A 140 -0.94 1.55 -1.06
C GLY A 140 -1.66 2.78 -0.58
N ARG A 141 -2.21 2.68 0.63
CA ARG A 141 -2.87 3.76 1.34
C ARG A 141 -1.98 4.28 2.47
N SER A 142 -1.81 5.61 2.59
CA SER A 142 -1.09 6.24 3.67
C SER A 142 0.30 5.61 3.87
N LEU A 143 0.58 4.98 5.00
CA LEU A 143 1.82 4.23 5.27
C LEU A 143 2.09 3.18 4.18
N GLY A 144 1.05 2.48 3.73
CA GLY A 144 1.17 1.45 2.69
C GLY A 144 1.64 1.95 1.33
N SER A 145 1.56 3.27 1.08
CA SER A 145 2.12 3.88 -0.13
C SER A 145 3.63 3.63 -0.26
N ALA A 146 4.35 3.50 0.86
CA ALA A 146 5.78 3.19 0.84
C ALA A 146 6.05 1.78 0.30
N SER A 147 5.27 0.76 0.71
CA SER A 147 5.38 -0.61 0.18
C SER A 147 5.01 -0.68 -1.30
N ALA A 148 3.94 0.01 -1.71
CA ALA A 148 3.52 0.03 -3.11
C ALA A 148 4.57 0.70 -4.02
N LEU A 149 5.15 1.82 -3.57
CA LEU A 149 6.23 2.52 -4.28
C LEU A 149 7.53 1.70 -4.33
N GLU A 150 7.87 0.99 -3.26
CA GLU A 150 9.01 0.07 -3.22
C GLU A 150 8.86 -0.99 -4.31
N LEU A 151 7.74 -1.70 -4.33
CA LEU A 151 7.47 -2.73 -5.33
C LEU A 151 7.46 -2.16 -6.74
N ALA A 152 6.74 -1.05 -6.97
CA ALA A 152 6.63 -0.46 -8.29
C ALA A 152 7.98 0.01 -8.84
N SER A 153 8.89 0.49 -7.99
CA SER A 153 10.21 0.96 -8.41
C SER A 153 11.25 -0.16 -8.62
N THR A 154 11.07 -1.30 -7.94
CA THR A 154 12.03 -2.42 -7.97
C THR A 154 11.54 -3.61 -8.79
N ARG A 155 10.23 -3.75 -8.99
CA ARG A 155 9.54 -4.84 -9.70
C ARG A 155 8.67 -4.32 -10.86
N GLU A 156 9.04 -3.20 -11.47
CA GLU A 156 8.23 -2.54 -12.49
C GLU A 156 7.80 -3.48 -13.64
N ALA A 157 8.67 -4.41 -14.04
CA ALA A 157 8.36 -5.37 -15.09
C ALA A 157 7.26 -6.38 -14.72
N ASP A 158 7.06 -6.60 -13.42
CA ASP A 158 6.16 -7.61 -12.87
C ASP A 158 4.79 -7.06 -12.48
N ILE A 159 4.58 -5.75 -12.56
CA ILE A 159 3.31 -5.09 -12.26
C ILE A 159 2.78 -4.37 -13.50
N ASP A 160 1.47 -4.10 -13.51
CA ASP A 160 0.80 -3.42 -14.63
C ASP A 160 0.39 -1.99 -14.30
N ALA A 161 0.22 -1.67 -13.00
CA ALA A 161 -0.17 -0.33 -12.56
C ALA A 161 0.23 -0.06 -11.10
N LEU A 162 0.29 1.24 -10.76
CA LEU A 162 0.48 1.75 -9.40
C LEU A 162 -0.71 2.61 -8.97
N ILE A 163 -1.23 2.37 -7.77
CA ILE A 163 -2.28 3.19 -7.16
C ILE A 163 -1.80 3.67 -5.80
N ILE A 164 -1.84 4.97 -5.57
CA ILE A 164 -1.48 5.59 -4.29
C ILE A 164 -2.69 6.34 -3.74
N GLU A 165 -3.09 6.01 -2.53
CA GLU A 165 -4.16 6.71 -1.81
C GLU A 165 -3.56 7.43 -0.61
N SER A 166 -3.73 8.76 -0.53
CA SER A 166 -3.24 9.61 0.58
C SER A 166 -1.78 9.30 0.96
N GLY A 167 -0.93 9.10 -0.06
CA GLY A 167 0.48 8.74 0.14
C GLY A 167 1.34 9.95 0.46
N PHE A 168 2.43 9.73 1.20
CA PHE A 168 3.39 10.77 1.55
C PHE A 168 4.57 10.81 0.57
N ALA A 169 5.03 12.02 0.27
CA ALA A 169 6.17 12.25 -0.62
C ALA A 169 7.51 12.12 0.13
N LEU A 170 7.60 12.72 1.30
CA LEU A 170 8.80 12.79 2.13
C LEU A 170 8.53 12.27 3.54
N ALA A 171 9.52 11.60 4.13
CA ALA A 171 9.41 11.04 5.48
C ALA A 171 9.57 12.11 6.58
N ALA A 172 10.47 13.09 6.40
CA ALA A 172 10.76 14.07 7.45
C ALA A 172 9.53 14.91 7.86
N PRO A 173 8.68 15.44 6.94
CA PRO A 173 7.46 16.14 7.32
C PRO A 173 6.49 15.24 8.08
N LEU A 174 6.31 13.98 7.65
CA LEU A 174 5.46 13.01 8.32
C LEU A 174 5.95 12.72 9.75
N LEU A 175 7.25 12.44 9.92
CA LEU A 175 7.85 12.21 11.22
C LEU A 175 7.72 13.43 12.14
N HIS A 176 7.86 14.63 11.57
CA HIS A 176 7.70 15.87 12.33
C HIS A 176 6.25 16.07 12.81
N LEU A 177 5.27 15.76 11.96
CA LEU A 177 3.85 15.77 12.34
C LEU A 177 3.55 14.79 13.48
N LEU A 178 4.22 13.64 13.49
CA LEU A 178 4.14 12.65 14.58
C LEU A 178 4.88 13.08 15.85
N GLY A 179 5.45 14.29 15.91
CA GLY A 179 6.16 14.83 17.08
C GLY A 179 7.61 14.40 17.19
N ILE A 180 8.18 13.80 16.14
CA ILE A 180 9.56 13.33 16.13
C ILE A 180 10.49 14.45 15.68
N ASP A 181 11.46 14.81 16.52
CA ASP A 181 12.52 15.77 16.16
C ASP A 181 13.56 15.10 15.25
N THR A 182 13.31 15.18 13.96
CA THR A 182 14.18 14.60 12.92
C THR A 182 15.60 15.16 12.94
N ARG A 183 15.79 16.44 13.36
CA ARG A 183 17.10 17.08 13.47
C ARG A 183 17.90 16.46 14.61
N ARG A 184 17.28 16.26 15.78
CA ARG A 184 17.92 15.62 16.94
C ARG A 184 18.34 14.19 16.65
N LEU A 185 17.59 13.47 15.79
CA LEU A 185 17.91 12.11 15.38
C LEU A 185 18.95 12.05 14.26
N GLY A 186 19.35 13.19 13.68
CA GLY A 186 20.23 13.22 12.51
C GLY A 186 19.61 12.58 11.27
N PHE A 187 18.26 12.53 11.21
CA PHE A 187 17.54 11.95 10.08
C PHE A 187 17.73 12.79 8.83
N LYS A 188 17.92 12.12 7.70
CA LYS A 188 17.89 12.72 6.36
C LYS A 188 17.01 11.88 5.46
N GLU A 189 16.38 12.49 4.46
CA GLU A 189 15.48 11.79 3.51
C GLU A 189 16.16 10.63 2.76
N GLU A 190 17.48 10.70 2.57
CA GLU A 190 18.25 9.60 1.97
C GLU A 190 18.23 8.30 2.80
N HIS A 191 17.93 8.41 4.12
CA HIS A 191 17.75 7.28 5.05
C HIS A 191 16.25 6.96 5.26
N GLY A 192 15.36 7.66 4.56
CA GLY A 192 13.91 7.47 4.63
C GLY A 192 13.36 6.54 3.57
N PHE A 193 12.06 6.62 3.36
CA PHE A 193 11.34 5.80 2.37
C PHE A 193 11.69 6.17 0.92
N ARG A 194 12.16 7.40 0.67
CA ARG A 194 12.55 7.92 -0.65
C ARG A 194 11.44 7.79 -1.69
N ASN A 195 10.20 8.07 -1.29
CA ASN A 195 9.03 7.87 -2.13
C ASN A 195 9.07 8.70 -3.42
N VAL A 196 9.53 9.97 -3.33
CA VAL A 196 9.74 10.82 -4.50
C VAL A 196 10.76 10.21 -5.45
N ASP A 197 11.92 9.74 -4.93
CA ASP A 197 12.96 9.12 -5.78
C ASP A 197 12.46 7.83 -6.45
N LYS A 198 11.63 7.06 -5.75
CA LYS A 198 11.05 5.82 -6.29
C LYS A 198 10.10 6.12 -7.42
N ILE A 199 9.17 7.06 -7.25
CA ILE A 199 8.14 7.33 -8.27
C ILE A 199 8.74 7.92 -9.56
N THR A 200 9.91 8.59 -9.51
CA THR A 200 10.61 9.07 -10.71
C THR A 200 11.10 7.93 -11.63
N LYS A 201 11.16 6.71 -11.13
CA LYS A 201 11.60 5.53 -11.88
C LYS A 201 10.44 4.75 -12.50
N ILE A 202 9.21 4.99 -12.05
CA ILE A 202 8.03 4.22 -12.41
C ILE A 202 7.36 4.82 -13.64
N ARG A 203 7.25 4.03 -14.72
CA ARG A 203 6.61 4.38 -15.98
C ARG A 203 5.25 3.73 -16.18
N LYS A 204 4.88 2.77 -15.31
CA LYS A 204 3.57 2.11 -15.36
C LYS A 204 2.43 3.10 -15.12
N PRO A 205 1.25 2.87 -15.67
CA PRO A 205 0.07 3.67 -15.37
C PRO A 205 -0.06 3.94 -13.88
N THR A 206 -0.22 5.22 -13.50
CA THR A 206 -0.19 5.63 -12.09
C THR A 206 -1.41 6.47 -11.75
N LEU A 207 -2.16 6.04 -10.73
CA LEU A 207 -3.29 6.78 -10.17
C LEU A 207 -2.93 7.23 -8.75
N ILE A 208 -3.04 8.53 -8.50
CA ILE A 208 -2.91 9.09 -7.16
C ILE A 208 -4.26 9.64 -6.76
N ILE A 209 -4.79 9.18 -5.62
CA ILE A 209 -6.04 9.65 -5.02
C ILE A 209 -5.69 10.33 -3.70
N HIS A 210 -6.19 11.53 -3.46
CA HIS A 210 -5.87 12.26 -2.24
C HIS A 210 -7.05 13.09 -1.74
N ALA A 211 -7.20 13.13 -0.42
CA ALA A 211 -8.22 13.97 0.22
C ALA A 211 -7.85 15.46 0.13
N GLU A 212 -8.84 16.32 -0.14
CA GLU A 212 -8.61 17.77 -0.26
C GLU A 212 -8.08 18.39 1.03
N PHE A 213 -8.65 17.99 2.18
CA PHE A 213 -8.32 18.52 3.50
C PHE A 213 -7.62 17.48 4.37
N ASP A 214 -6.71 16.71 3.78
CA ASP A 214 -5.93 15.74 4.51
C ASP A 214 -5.07 16.43 5.57
N HIS A 215 -5.37 16.15 6.84
CA HIS A 215 -4.71 16.78 7.99
C HIS A 215 -3.54 15.94 8.53
N ILE A 216 -3.33 14.73 8.00
CA ILE A 216 -2.24 13.83 8.36
C ILE A 216 -1.15 13.87 7.29
N ILE A 217 -1.53 13.67 6.03
CA ILE A 217 -0.64 13.76 4.88
C ILE A 217 -1.24 14.80 3.94
N PRO A 218 -0.71 16.03 3.94
CA PRO A 218 -1.29 17.12 3.17
C PRO A 218 -1.45 16.78 1.68
N TYR A 219 -2.50 17.29 1.05
CA TYR A 219 -2.76 17.11 -0.40
C TYR A 219 -1.52 17.40 -1.26
N PHE A 220 -0.66 18.32 -0.80
CA PHE A 220 0.59 18.66 -1.47
C PHE A 220 1.54 17.47 -1.63
N ASP A 221 1.50 16.48 -0.75
CA ASP A 221 2.29 15.24 -0.89
C ASP A 221 1.82 14.43 -2.11
N GLY A 222 0.51 14.26 -2.27
CA GLY A 222 -0.05 13.61 -3.46
C GLY A 222 0.28 14.37 -4.75
N GLN A 223 0.21 15.71 -4.71
CA GLN A 223 0.62 16.55 -5.84
C GLN A 223 2.11 16.40 -6.14
N SER A 224 2.97 16.36 -5.12
CA SER A 224 4.42 16.19 -5.28
C SER A 224 4.76 14.84 -5.91
N LEU A 225 4.09 13.76 -5.48
CA LEU A 225 4.24 12.44 -6.10
C LEU A 225 3.76 12.44 -7.55
N PHE A 226 2.62 13.08 -7.85
CA PHE A 226 2.11 13.20 -9.21
C PHE A 226 3.09 13.97 -10.11
N ASP A 227 3.61 15.10 -9.67
CA ASP A 227 4.53 15.93 -10.45
C ASP A 227 5.85 15.18 -10.71
N ALA A 228 6.36 14.46 -9.72
CA ALA A 228 7.60 13.68 -9.82
C ALA A 228 7.44 12.39 -10.65
N SER A 229 6.22 11.87 -10.82
CA SER A 229 5.98 10.60 -11.52
C SER A 229 6.44 10.65 -12.97
N ALA A 230 7.23 9.64 -13.39
CA ALA A 230 7.68 9.46 -14.78
C ALA A 230 6.66 8.75 -15.68
N ALA A 231 5.51 8.34 -15.16
CA ALA A 231 4.46 7.69 -15.92
C ALA A 231 3.85 8.65 -16.96
N GLU A 232 3.77 8.23 -18.21
CA GLU A 232 3.07 8.98 -19.28
C GLU A 232 1.55 8.96 -19.03
N ASN A 233 1.01 7.79 -18.61
CA ASN A 233 -0.38 7.65 -18.22
C ASN A 233 -0.49 7.81 -16.71
N LYS A 234 -0.71 9.04 -16.25
CA LYS A 234 -0.89 9.33 -14.82
C LYS A 234 -2.09 10.23 -14.55
N LYS A 235 -2.73 10.02 -13.41
CA LYS A 235 -3.89 10.81 -12.98
C LYS A 235 -3.78 11.15 -11.51
N LEU A 236 -4.10 12.38 -11.14
CA LEU A 236 -4.33 12.81 -9.77
C LEU A 236 -5.82 13.07 -9.57
N LEU A 237 -6.43 12.37 -8.62
CA LEU A 237 -7.81 12.54 -8.22
C LEU A 237 -7.83 13.17 -6.82
N GLN A 238 -8.27 14.42 -6.74
CA GLN A 238 -8.63 15.04 -5.47
C GLN A 238 -10.05 14.65 -5.09
N ILE A 239 -10.28 14.26 -3.83
CA ILE A 239 -11.63 14.02 -3.29
C ILE A 239 -12.08 15.27 -2.53
N PRO A 240 -13.02 16.05 -3.09
CA PRO A 240 -13.43 17.32 -2.51
C PRO A 240 -14.08 17.15 -1.14
N GLY A 241 -13.74 18.01 -0.19
CA GLY A 241 -14.29 18.03 1.15
C GLY A 241 -13.84 16.88 2.06
N ALA A 242 -13.02 15.93 1.54
CA ALA A 242 -12.54 14.79 2.30
C ALA A 242 -11.32 15.14 3.17
N ASN A 243 -11.19 14.45 4.30
CA ASN A 243 -9.98 14.34 5.09
C ASN A 243 -9.37 12.94 4.97
N HIS A 244 -8.24 12.69 5.66
CA HIS A 244 -7.50 11.42 5.59
C HIS A 244 -8.36 10.17 5.84
N ASN A 245 -9.37 10.29 6.72
CA ASN A 245 -10.13 9.15 7.23
C ASN A 245 -11.54 9.03 6.65
N ASP A 246 -12.02 10.00 5.86
CA ASP A 246 -13.39 9.99 5.35
C ASP A 246 -13.50 10.02 3.81
N ILE A 247 -12.42 9.66 3.11
CA ILE A 247 -12.38 9.57 1.64
C ILE A 247 -13.55 8.77 1.09
N PHE A 248 -13.83 7.60 1.65
CA PHE A 248 -14.94 6.76 1.20
C PHE A 248 -16.31 7.41 1.48
N ALA A 249 -16.47 8.03 2.65
CA ALA A 249 -17.73 8.69 2.99
C ALA A 249 -18.02 9.90 2.09
N ARG A 250 -16.98 10.57 1.57
CA ARG A 250 -17.10 11.78 0.75
C ARG A 250 -17.08 11.52 -0.75
N GLY A 251 -16.33 10.50 -1.20
CA GLY A 251 -16.01 10.36 -2.61
C GLY A 251 -16.00 8.93 -3.15
N LEU A 252 -16.66 7.96 -2.52
CA LEU A 252 -16.59 6.54 -2.91
C LEU A 252 -16.86 6.33 -4.40
N SER A 253 -17.88 6.98 -4.96
CA SER A 253 -18.21 6.83 -6.37
C SER A 253 -17.10 7.30 -7.31
N ALA A 254 -16.52 8.48 -7.06
CA ALA A 254 -15.41 9.02 -7.86
C ALA A 254 -14.14 8.18 -7.69
N TYR A 255 -13.87 7.73 -6.46
CA TYR A 255 -12.77 6.86 -6.10
C TYR A 255 -12.83 5.53 -6.88
N LEU A 256 -13.94 4.81 -6.76
CA LEU A 256 -14.14 3.52 -7.43
C LEU A 256 -14.13 3.66 -8.96
N ALA A 257 -14.78 4.71 -9.51
CA ALA A 257 -14.79 4.96 -10.95
C ALA A 257 -13.38 5.24 -11.49
N ALA A 258 -12.52 5.93 -10.73
CA ALA A 258 -11.15 6.18 -11.15
C ALA A 258 -10.31 4.90 -11.17
N ILE A 259 -10.42 4.05 -10.15
CA ILE A 259 -9.74 2.75 -10.08
C ILE A 259 -10.24 1.83 -11.19
N GLU A 260 -11.55 1.69 -11.34
CA GLU A 260 -12.17 0.85 -12.37
C GLU A 260 -11.70 1.26 -13.78
N THR A 261 -11.74 2.56 -14.07
CA THR A 261 -11.28 3.10 -15.36
C THR A 261 -9.83 2.74 -15.63
N MET A 262 -8.97 2.86 -14.61
CA MET A 262 -7.54 2.58 -14.74
C MET A 262 -7.29 1.08 -14.98
N VAL A 263 -7.81 0.22 -14.11
CA VAL A 263 -7.47 -1.21 -14.17
C VAL A 263 -8.11 -1.92 -15.37
N LYS A 264 -9.26 -1.44 -15.86
CA LYS A 264 -9.88 -1.96 -17.09
C LYS A 264 -9.18 -1.52 -18.38
N ALA A 265 -8.34 -0.49 -18.31
CA ALA A 265 -7.53 -0.04 -19.45
C ALA A 265 -6.17 -0.79 -19.54
N LEU A 266 -5.85 -1.64 -18.57
CA LEU A 266 -4.62 -2.43 -18.56
C LEU A 266 -4.69 -3.56 -19.59
N PRO A 267 -3.57 -3.93 -20.21
CA PRO A 267 -3.52 -5.06 -21.14
C PRO A 267 -3.82 -6.37 -20.39
N THR A 268 -4.62 -7.24 -20.99
CA THR A 268 -4.93 -8.60 -20.52
C THR A 268 -3.95 -9.62 -21.08
#